data_060b51c782280dc2d62869a7e0079445
#
_entry.id   060b51c782280dc2d62869a7e0079445
#
_cell.length_a   1.000
_cell.length_b   1.000
_cell.length_c   1.000
_cell.angle_alpha   90.00
_cell.angle_beta   90.00
_cell.angle_gamma   90.00
#
_symmetry.space_group_name_H-M   'P 1'
#
loop_
_entity.id
_entity.type
_entity.pdbx_description
1 polymer ?
#
loop_
_entity_poly.entity_id
_entity_poly.type
_entity_poly.pdbx_seq_one_letter_code
_entity_poly.pdbx_strand_id
1 'polypeptide(L)'
;MFSSQNCRKNNILFIDEIDLYMHPKWQRILINRLVNDIGEVLGKNNKIQIIFTTHSPIILSDIPKANILFLRNEQGKCIVENNEEHKQTFGNNVHTLFLDSFFLNAEGTIGEYAEKKINDAIQMLRKGKISETSAIEIKNVIECVGDPLINKKLMILYKEMTGEDIDIKKIENSVGVNVVDSMILMLKEQIENLQKSIYDLEKMKNDKNTTI
;
A
#
# COMPACT_ATOMS: atom_id res chain seq x y z
N MET A 1 -6.45 -38.29 -8.22
CA MET A 1 -6.93 -38.52 -9.62
C MET A 1 -8.38 -38.13 -9.65
N PHE A 2 -8.73 -36.91 -10.04
CA PHE A 2 -10.14 -36.51 -10.23
C PHE A 2 -10.59 -37.04 -11.59
N SER A 3 -11.62 -37.88 -11.60
CA SER A 3 -12.12 -38.48 -12.84
C SER A 3 -12.79 -37.38 -13.68
N SER A 4 -12.33 -37.21 -14.89
CA SER A 4 -12.77 -36.20 -15.88
C SER A 4 -14.20 -36.41 -16.42
N GLN A 5 -14.98 -37.29 -15.86
CA GLN A 5 -16.25 -37.69 -16.49
C GLN A 5 -17.53 -37.01 -16.00
N ASN A 6 -17.46 -36.09 -14.99
CA ASN A 6 -18.66 -35.44 -14.43
C ASN A 6 -18.61 -33.93 -14.29
N CYS A 7 -17.72 -33.23 -14.99
CA CYS A 7 -17.77 -31.76 -15.01
C CYS A 7 -18.96 -31.29 -15.85
N ARG A 8 -20.00 -30.78 -15.20
CA ARG A 8 -21.09 -30.05 -15.86
C ARG A 8 -20.49 -28.82 -16.58
N LYS A 9 -21.12 -28.41 -17.69
CA LYS A 9 -20.65 -27.27 -18.52
C LYS A 9 -20.45 -25.94 -17.79
N ASN A 10 -21.03 -25.78 -16.61
CA ASN A 10 -20.90 -24.60 -15.76
C ASN A 10 -20.59 -25.03 -14.32
N ASN A 11 -19.47 -24.60 -13.77
CA ASN A 11 -19.05 -24.91 -12.41
C ASN A 11 -18.85 -23.61 -11.64
N ILE A 12 -19.11 -23.62 -10.33
CA ILE A 12 -18.79 -22.54 -9.42
C ILE A 12 -17.83 -23.09 -8.37
N LEU A 13 -16.72 -22.40 -8.16
CA LEU A 13 -15.73 -22.72 -7.13
C LEU A 13 -15.72 -21.59 -6.10
N PHE A 14 -15.95 -21.94 -4.85
CA PHE A 14 -15.81 -21.01 -3.72
C PHE A 14 -14.53 -21.34 -2.96
N ILE A 15 -13.73 -20.31 -2.67
CA ILE A 15 -12.51 -20.44 -1.89
C ILE A 15 -12.53 -19.35 -0.83
N ASP A 16 -12.55 -19.75 0.44
CA ASP A 16 -12.49 -18.81 1.54
C ASP A 16 -11.02 -18.57 1.93
N GLU A 17 -10.66 -17.29 2.16
CA GLU A 17 -9.31 -16.86 2.50
C GLU A 17 -8.22 -17.49 1.61
N ILE A 18 -8.29 -17.24 0.31
CA ILE A 18 -7.40 -17.86 -0.69
C ILE A 18 -5.91 -17.61 -0.43
N ASP A 19 -5.58 -16.56 0.32
CA ASP A 19 -4.22 -16.16 0.71
C ASP A 19 -3.72 -16.76 2.02
N LEU A 20 -4.57 -17.51 2.73
CA LEU A 20 -4.26 -18.04 4.05
C LEU A 20 -2.98 -18.90 4.01
N TYR A 21 -2.04 -18.61 4.90
CA TYR A 21 -0.71 -19.22 4.99
C TYR A 21 0.20 -19.08 3.76
N MET A 22 -0.17 -18.27 2.77
CA MET A 22 0.65 -18.08 1.59
C MET A 22 1.73 -17.02 1.78
N HIS A 23 2.97 -17.36 1.47
CA HIS A 23 4.04 -16.37 1.35
C HIS A 23 3.73 -15.34 0.25
N PRO A 24 4.02 -14.03 0.41
CA PRO A 24 3.71 -12.98 -0.58
C PRO A 24 4.16 -13.29 -2.01
N LYS A 25 5.28 -13.98 -2.19
CA LYS A 25 5.72 -14.42 -3.53
C LYS A 25 4.73 -15.38 -4.20
N TRP A 26 4.06 -16.21 -3.43
CA TRP A 26 3.06 -17.14 -3.95
C TRP A 26 1.73 -16.45 -4.22
N GLN A 27 1.34 -15.52 -3.34
CA GLN A 27 0.17 -14.68 -3.57
C GLN A 27 0.26 -13.94 -4.90
N ARG A 28 1.45 -13.40 -5.24
CA ARG A 28 1.71 -12.68 -6.49
C ARG A 28 1.49 -13.50 -7.76
N ILE A 29 1.70 -14.80 -7.71
CA ILE A 29 1.56 -15.69 -8.89
C ILE A 29 0.26 -16.48 -8.88
N LEU A 30 -0.51 -16.40 -7.80
CA LEU A 30 -1.65 -17.25 -7.53
C LEU A 30 -2.73 -17.14 -8.63
N ILE A 31 -3.18 -15.94 -8.94
CA ILE A 31 -4.26 -15.71 -9.90
C ILE A 31 -3.85 -16.19 -11.29
N ASN A 32 -2.63 -15.85 -11.71
CA ASN A 32 -2.12 -16.30 -13.00
C ASN A 32 -2.05 -17.84 -13.09
N ARG A 33 -1.59 -18.51 -12.04
CA ARG A 33 -1.59 -19.97 -11.95
C ARG A 33 -3.00 -20.55 -11.97
N LEU A 34 -3.87 -19.99 -11.14
CA LEU A 34 -5.26 -20.45 -11.04
C LEU A 34 -5.96 -20.41 -12.39
N VAL A 35 -5.83 -19.32 -13.14
CA VAL A 35 -6.44 -19.17 -14.47
C VAL A 35 -5.87 -20.17 -15.47
N ASN A 36 -4.54 -20.36 -15.49
CA ASN A 36 -3.88 -21.26 -16.42
C ASN A 36 -4.17 -22.74 -16.09
N ASP A 37 -3.95 -23.15 -14.85
CA ASP A 37 -4.08 -24.55 -14.42
C ASP A 37 -5.55 -25.02 -14.52
N ILE A 38 -6.51 -24.17 -14.14
CA ILE A 38 -7.94 -24.49 -14.30
C ILE A 38 -8.33 -24.54 -15.77
N GLY A 39 -7.81 -23.65 -16.60
CA GLY A 39 -8.04 -23.65 -18.04
C GLY A 39 -7.56 -24.95 -18.70
N GLU A 40 -6.42 -25.48 -18.27
CA GLU A 40 -5.89 -26.76 -18.74
C GLU A 40 -6.76 -27.95 -18.28
N VAL A 41 -7.15 -27.97 -17.01
CA VAL A 41 -7.93 -29.08 -16.42
C VAL A 41 -9.34 -29.17 -16.99
N LEU A 42 -10.01 -28.04 -17.16
CA LEU A 42 -11.41 -28.02 -17.61
C LEU A 42 -11.54 -28.15 -19.12
N GLY A 43 -10.50 -27.81 -19.90
CA GLY A 43 -10.59 -27.79 -21.37
C GLY A 43 -11.42 -26.61 -21.89
N LYS A 44 -11.27 -26.33 -23.19
CA LYS A 44 -11.80 -25.13 -23.87
C LYS A 44 -13.31 -24.90 -23.83
N ASN A 45 -14.10 -25.97 -23.56
CA ASN A 45 -15.57 -25.95 -23.66
C ASN A 45 -16.28 -25.79 -22.31
N ASN A 46 -15.56 -25.80 -21.21
CA ASN A 46 -16.14 -25.67 -19.86
C ASN A 46 -15.90 -24.29 -19.30
N LYS A 47 -16.92 -23.76 -18.62
CA LYS A 47 -16.83 -22.47 -17.91
C LYS A 47 -16.83 -22.71 -16.42
N ILE A 48 -16.04 -21.93 -15.71
CA ILE A 48 -16.02 -21.88 -14.26
C ILE A 48 -16.13 -20.44 -13.80
N GLN A 49 -16.93 -20.21 -12.77
CA GLN A 49 -16.93 -19.00 -11.99
C GLN A 49 -16.18 -19.29 -10.70
N ILE A 50 -15.17 -18.48 -10.39
CA ILE A 50 -14.41 -18.58 -9.14
C ILE A 50 -14.80 -17.39 -8.28
N ILE A 51 -15.24 -17.66 -7.06
CA ILE A 51 -15.57 -16.68 -6.05
C ILE A 51 -14.65 -16.96 -4.87
N PHE A 52 -13.89 -15.97 -4.43
CA PHE A 52 -13.00 -16.14 -3.29
C PHE A 52 -13.02 -14.91 -2.38
N THR A 53 -12.66 -15.13 -1.11
CA THR A 53 -12.39 -14.08 -0.15
C THR A 53 -10.88 -13.92 0.04
N THR A 54 -10.42 -12.73 0.35
CA THR A 54 -9.00 -12.45 0.59
C THR A 54 -8.81 -11.18 1.43
N HIS A 55 -7.75 -11.18 2.24
CA HIS A 55 -7.21 -10.00 2.92
C HIS A 55 -5.88 -9.53 2.33
N SER A 56 -5.50 -10.02 1.14
CA SER A 56 -4.25 -9.70 0.49
C SER A 56 -4.39 -8.61 -0.58
N PRO A 57 -3.76 -7.44 -0.39
CA PRO A 57 -3.71 -6.42 -1.44
C PRO A 57 -2.90 -6.87 -2.66
N ILE A 58 -2.00 -7.84 -2.49
CA ILE A 58 -1.22 -8.40 -3.60
C ILE A 58 -2.16 -9.16 -4.56
N ILE A 59 -3.03 -10.00 -4.03
CA ILE A 59 -4.03 -10.73 -4.84
C ILE A 59 -5.02 -9.75 -5.46
N LEU A 60 -5.44 -8.74 -4.68
CA LEU A 60 -6.38 -7.72 -5.14
C LEU A 60 -5.83 -6.95 -6.36
N SER A 61 -4.50 -6.76 -6.44
CA SER A 61 -3.86 -6.08 -7.58
C SER A 61 -3.98 -6.84 -8.92
N ASP A 62 -4.32 -8.12 -8.90
CA ASP A 62 -4.56 -8.93 -10.10
C ASP A 62 -6.04 -8.96 -10.53
N ILE A 63 -6.94 -8.33 -9.75
CA ILE A 63 -8.39 -8.38 -9.99
C ILE A 63 -8.91 -7.01 -10.39
N PRO A 64 -9.62 -6.87 -11.54
CA PRO A 64 -10.30 -5.64 -11.89
C PRO A 64 -11.38 -5.26 -10.87
N LYS A 65 -11.48 -3.97 -10.53
CA LYS A 65 -12.45 -3.44 -9.56
C LYS A 65 -13.89 -3.91 -9.82
N ALA A 66 -14.29 -4.02 -11.07
CA ALA A 66 -15.63 -4.48 -11.44
C ALA A 66 -15.95 -5.91 -10.98
N ASN A 67 -14.93 -6.70 -10.64
CA ASN A 67 -15.07 -8.08 -10.17
C ASN A 67 -14.90 -8.22 -8.66
N ILE A 68 -14.90 -7.11 -7.92
CA ILE A 68 -14.67 -7.07 -6.47
C ILE A 68 -15.94 -6.59 -5.77
N LEU A 69 -16.25 -7.23 -4.64
CA LEU A 69 -17.23 -6.76 -3.67
C LEU A 69 -16.45 -6.31 -2.43
N PHE A 70 -16.52 -5.03 -2.10
CA PHE A 70 -15.96 -4.47 -0.88
C PHE A 70 -16.98 -4.62 0.25
N LEU A 71 -16.55 -5.26 1.34
CA LEU A 71 -17.39 -5.55 2.48
C LEU A 71 -16.87 -4.81 3.71
N ARG A 72 -17.73 -4.04 4.37
CA ARG A 72 -17.42 -3.36 5.62
C ARG A 72 -18.34 -3.82 6.74
N ASN A 73 -17.78 -3.93 7.92
CA ASN A 73 -18.59 -4.13 9.13
C ASN A 73 -18.99 -2.77 9.70
N GLU A 74 -20.26 -2.51 9.79
CA GLU A 74 -20.81 -1.32 10.42
C GLU A 74 -21.80 -1.72 11.51
N GLN A 75 -21.42 -1.52 12.76
CA GLN A 75 -22.24 -1.85 13.94
C GLN A 75 -22.70 -3.33 13.97
N GLY A 76 -21.82 -4.26 13.56
CA GLY A 76 -22.12 -5.68 13.52
C GLY A 76 -22.92 -6.15 12.29
N LYS A 77 -23.16 -5.27 11.31
CA LYS A 77 -23.78 -5.60 10.02
C LYS A 77 -22.76 -5.54 8.91
N CYS A 78 -22.78 -6.55 8.05
CA CYS A 78 -21.97 -6.55 6.83
C CYS A 78 -22.67 -5.68 5.77
N ILE A 79 -21.98 -4.65 5.28
CA ILE A 79 -22.46 -3.75 4.24
C ILE A 79 -21.59 -3.93 3.01
N VAL A 80 -22.21 -4.02 1.83
CA VAL A 80 -21.53 -3.97 0.55
C VAL A 80 -21.35 -2.51 0.18
N GLU A 81 -20.10 -2.08 -0.02
CA GLU A 81 -19.79 -0.71 -0.41
C GLU A 81 -19.99 -0.46 -1.90
N ASN A 82 -20.20 0.82 -2.25
CA ASN A 82 -20.34 1.22 -3.64
C ASN A 82 -18.96 1.16 -4.34
N ASN A 83 -18.88 0.35 -5.38
CA ASN A 83 -17.66 0.18 -6.16
C ASN A 83 -17.14 1.49 -6.79
N GLU A 84 -18.02 2.46 -7.06
CA GLU A 84 -17.63 3.73 -7.68
C GLU A 84 -16.76 4.59 -6.77
N GLU A 85 -16.90 4.44 -5.45
CA GLU A 85 -16.14 5.19 -4.45
C GLU A 85 -14.70 4.70 -4.30
N HIS A 86 -14.41 3.48 -4.76
CA HIS A 86 -13.08 2.87 -4.68
C HIS A 86 -12.22 3.15 -5.90
N LYS A 87 -10.90 3.19 -5.69
CA LYS A 87 -9.92 3.31 -6.76
C LYS A 87 -9.85 2.04 -7.61
N GLN A 88 -9.27 2.14 -8.82
CA GLN A 88 -8.98 0.97 -9.63
C GLN A 88 -7.98 0.07 -8.91
N THR A 89 -8.23 -1.25 -8.94
CA THR A 89 -7.42 -2.25 -8.22
C THR A 89 -6.39 -2.91 -9.12
N PHE A 90 -6.74 -3.21 -10.35
CA PHE A 90 -5.88 -3.93 -11.29
C PHE A 90 -4.59 -3.17 -11.58
N GLY A 91 -3.44 -3.80 -11.29
CA GLY A 91 -2.11 -3.21 -11.46
C GLY A 91 -1.79 -2.06 -10.49
N ASN A 92 -2.61 -1.84 -9.46
CA ASN A 92 -2.40 -0.75 -8.52
C ASN A 92 -1.33 -1.09 -7.48
N ASN A 93 -0.76 -0.04 -6.89
CA ASN A 93 0.24 -0.15 -5.83
C ASN A 93 -0.38 -0.72 -4.54
N VAL A 94 0.32 -1.65 -3.90
CA VAL A 94 -0.11 -2.31 -2.66
C VAL A 94 -0.44 -1.31 -1.55
N HIS A 95 0.35 -0.25 -1.40
CA HIS A 95 0.09 0.81 -0.41
C HIS A 95 -1.24 1.53 -0.68
N THR A 96 -1.51 1.88 -1.94
CA THR A 96 -2.79 2.49 -2.32
C THR A 96 -3.96 1.57 -2.03
N LEU A 97 -3.80 0.26 -2.28
CA LEU A 97 -4.83 -0.73 -2.01
C LEU A 97 -5.08 -0.89 -0.50
N PHE A 98 -4.04 -0.87 0.33
CA PHE A 98 -4.22 -0.86 1.79
C PHE A 98 -5.03 0.35 2.26
N LEU A 99 -4.71 1.53 1.78
CA LEU A 99 -5.42 2.74 2.20
C LEU A 99 -6.89 2.74 1.75
N ASP A 100 -7.15 2.38 0.48
CA ASP A 100 -8.47 2.46 -0.13
C ASP A 100 -9.31 1.21 0.16
N SER A 101 -8.82 0.05 -0.30
CA SER A 101 -9.61 -1.19 -0.34
C SER A 101 -9.67 -1.93 1.00
N PHE A 102 -8.75 -1.63 1.92
CA PHE A 102 -8.71 -2.19 3.27
C PHE A 102 -8.98 -1.15 4.36
N PHE A 103 -9.50 0.01 3.96
CA PHE A 103 -10.03 1.05 4.87
C PHE A 103 -9.02 1.65 5.85
N LEU A 104 -7.72 1.66 5.51
CA LEU A 104 -6.65 2.22 6.35
C LEU A 104 -6.41 3.72 6.11
N ASN A 105 -7.29 4.41 5.38
CA ASN A 105 -7.12 5.83 5.02
C ASN A 105 -6.95 6.76 6.24
N ALA A 106 -7.69 6.51 7.32
CA ALA A 106 -7.64 7.34 8.52
C ALA A 106 -6.49 6.94 9.47
N GLU A 107 -6.14 5.67 9.49
CA GLU A 107 -5.20 5.09 10.44
C GLU A 107 -3.79 4.96 9.86
N GLY A 108 -3.66 4.96 8.52
CA GLY A 108 -2.39 4.75 7.84
C GLY A 108 -1.93 3.29 7.88
N THR A 109 -0.67 3.06 7.48
CA THR A 109 -0.09 1.70 7.37
C THR A 109 1.00 1.42 8.40
N ILE A 110 1.25 2.35 9.33
CA ILE A 110 2.21 2.19 10.43
C ILE A 110 1.49 1.51 11.59
N GLY A 111 2.13 0.50 12.17
CA GLY A 111 1.56 -0.19 13.32
C GLY A 111 1.38 0.77 14.52
N GLU A 112 0.26 0.66 15.22
CA GLU A 112 -0.17 1.55 16.32
C GLU A 112 0.90 1.77 17.39
N TYR A 113 1.66 0.72 17.76
CA TYR A 113 2.73 0.84 18.74
C TYR A 113 3.87 1.73 18.26
N ALA A 114 4.30 1.58 17.01
CA ALA A 114 5.36 2.40 16.42
C ALA A 114 4.88 3.85 16.26
N GLU A 115 3.66 4.04 15.78
CA GLU A 115 3.03 5.36 15.67
C GLU A 115 2.98 6.08 17.03
N LYS A 116 2.55 5.39 18.07
CA LYS A 116 2.51 5.93 19.43
C LYS A 116 3.90 6.36 19.90
N LYS A 117 4.92 5.52 19.72
CA LYS A 117 6.31 5.83 20.10
C LYS A 117 6.87 7.04 19.34
N ILE A 118 6.58 7.15 18.06
CA ILE A 118 6.95 8.30 17.22
C ILE A 118 6.26 9.57 17.73
N ASN A 119 4.95 9.49 17.99
CA ASN A 119 4.18 10.62 18.49
C ASN A 119 4.63 11.07 19.88
N ASP A 120 4.93 10.13 20.77
CA ASP A 120 5.48 10.44 22.11
C ASP A 120 6.83 11.19 21.99
N ALA A 121 7.73 10.74 21.11
CA ALA A 121 9.01 11.41 20.85
C ALA A 121 8.81 12.84 20.28
N ILE A 122 7.86 13.02 19.36
CA ILE A 122 7.51 14.34 18.82
C ILE A 122 6.96 15.25 19.93
N GLN A 123 6.12 14.73 20.80
CA GLN A 123 5.57 15.51 21.91
C GLN A 123 6.63 15.91 22.93
N MET A 124 7.57 15.02 23.25
CA MET A 124 8.72 15.32 24.13
C MET A 124 9.57 16.44 23.53
N LEU A 125 9.87 16.36 22.23
CA LEU A 125 10.61 17.42 21.52
C LEU A 125 9.90 18.76 21.58
N ARG A 126 8.59 18.81 21.33
CA ARG A 126 7.79 20.05 21.31
C ARG A 126 7.66 20.71 22.68
N LYS A 127 7.77 19.98 23.78
CA LYS A 127 7.71 20.55 25.15
C LYS A 127 8.94 21.39 25.53
N GLY A 128 10.02 21.33 24.78
CA GLY A 128 11.18 22.22 24.86
C GLY A 128 12.10 22.06 26.08
N LYS A 129 11.72 21.26 27.08
CA LYS A 129 12.57 20.89 28.22
C LYS A 129 12.90 19.40 28.11
N ILE A 130 14.01 19.10 27.46
CA ILE A 130 14.44 17.73 27.23
C ILE A 130 15.44 17.36 28.32
N SER A 131 15.08 16.41 29.19
CA SER A 131 16.03 15.81 30.14
C SER A 131 17.02 14.90 29.41
N GLU A 132 18.18 14.62 30.00
CA GLU A 132 19.14 13.66 29.40
C GLU A 132 18.52 12.30 29.10
N THR A 133 17.68 11.80 29.99
CA THR A 133 16.96 10.53 29.81
C THR A 133 16.00 10.59 28.63
N SER A 134 15.25 11.69 28.48
CA SER A 134 14.33 11.88 27.36
C SER A 134 15.10 12.03 26.02
N ALA A 135 16.28 12.66 26.03
CA ALA A 135 17.12 12.80 24.84
C ALA A 135 17.61 11.42 24.34
N ILE A 136 18.00 10.53 25.26
CA ILE A 136 18.40 9.16 24.93
C ILE A 136 17.21 8.38 24.34
N GLU A 137 16.03 8.49 24.96
CA GLU A 137 14.83 7.80 24.48
C GLU A 137 14.44 8.27 23.06
N ILE A 138 14.48 9.58 22.81
CA ILE A 138 14.18 10.15 21.50
C ILE A 138 15.20 9.67 20.45
N LYS A 139 16.51 9.69 20.77
CA LYS A 139 17.55 9.18 19.86
C LYS A 139 17.30 7.71 19.49
N ASN A 140 16.97 6.88 20.48
CA ASN A 140 16.64 5.47 20.23
C ASN A 140 15.44 5.31 19.31
N VAL A 141 14.39 6.12 19.46
CA VAL A 141 13.24 6.10 18.56
C VAL A 141 13.67 6.49 17.14
N ILE A 142 14.46 7.55 16.98
CA ILE A 142 14.95 8.01 15.67
C ILE A 142 15.78 6.91 14.99
N GLU A 143 16.67 6.24 15.74
CA GLU A 143 17.47 5.13 15.21
C GLU A 143 16.62 3.91 14.78
N CYS A 144 15.47 3.68 15.41
CA CYS A 144 14.58 2.57 15.10
C CYS A 144 13.60 2.85 13.96
N VAL A 145 13.35 4.12 13.60
CA VAL A 145 12.39 4.48 12.54
C VAL A 145 12.92 4.11 11.17
N GLY A 146 12.26 3.15 10.53
CA GLY A 146 12.65 2.64 9.20
C GLY A 146 12.17 3.49 8.03
N ASP A 147 11.12 4.32 8.19
CA ASP A 147 10.66 5.22 7.14
C ASP A 147 11.60 6.42 7.01
N PRO A 148 12.25 6.61 5.84
CA PRO A 148 13.27 7.66 5.68
C PRO A 148 12.72 9.08 5.82
N LEU A 149 11.44 9.28 5.47
CA LEU A 149 10.82 10.60 5.52
C LEU A 149 10.49 10.99 6.96
N ILE A 150 9.93 10.06 7.72
CA ILE A 150 9.62 10.24 9.13
C ILE A 150 10.93 10.41 9.91
N ASN A 151 11.91 9.55 9.65
CA ASN A 151 13.23 9.61 10.28
C ASN A 151 13.89 10.98 10.09
N LYS A 152 13.95 11.45 8.83
CA LYS A 152 14.52 12.77 8.51
C LYS A 152 13.77 13.91 9.20
N LYS A 153 12.44 13.87 9.26
CA LYS A 153 11.64 14.88 9.98
C LYS A 153 11.93 14.89 11.48
N LEU A 154 12.06 13.73 12.09
CA LEU A 154 12.41 13.61 13.52
C LEU A 154 13.81 14.15 13.80
N MET A 155 14.79 13.87 12.95
CA MET A 155 16.15 14.40 13.06
C MET A 155 16.19 15.93 12.98
N ILE A 156 15.47 16.49 12.00
CA ILE A 156 15.38 17.96 11.87
C ILE A 156 14.77 18.56 13.14
N LEU A 157 13.67 18.01 13.61
CA LEU A 157 13.00 18.49 14.82
C LEU A 157 13.88 18.35 16.05
N TYR A 158 14.63 17.24 16.17
CA TYR A 158 15.60 17.04 17.26
C TYR A 158 16.69 18.12 17.25
N LYS A 159 17.29 18.36 16.07
CA LYS A 159 18.32 19.39 15.90
C LYS A 159 17.80 20.80 16.23
N GLU A 160 16.59 21.14 15.76
CA GLU A 160 15.98 22.46 16.05
C GLU A 160 15.75 22.66 17.56
N MET A 161 15.40 21.61 18.29
CA MET A 161 15.04 21.72 19.70
C MET A 161 16.22 21.56 20.65
N THR A 162 17.27 20.84 20.26
CA THR A 162 18.44 20.56 21.13
C THR A 162 19.69 21.31 20.71
N GLY A 163 19.77 21.77 19.46
CA GLY A 163 20.98 22.31 18.85
C GLY A 163 22.04 21.24 18.50
N GLU A 164 21.77 19.96 18.77
CA GLU A 164 22.67 18.84 18.49
C GLU A 164 22.33 18.17 17.17
N ASP A 165 23.39 17.84 16.40
CA ASP A 165 23.23 16.96 15.23
C ASP A 165 23.28 15.48 15.65
N ILE A 166 22.37 14.69 15.11
CA ILE A 166 22.46 13.23 15.20
C ILE A 166 23.36 12.78 14.05
N ASP A 167 24.43 12.03 14.35
CA ASP A 167 25.42 11.61 13.36
C ASP A 167 24.79 10.63 12.35
N ILE A 168 24.50 11.18 11.16
CA ILE A 168 23.83 10.47 10.06
C ILE A 168 24.65 9.25 9.59
N LYS A 169 25.98 9.28 9.73
CA LYS A 169 26.87 8.18 9.27
C LYS A 169 26.60 6.83 9.96
N LYS A 170 26.07 6.84 11.17
CA LYS A 170 25.66 5.59 11.85
C LYS A 170 24.36 5.02 11.29
N ILE A 171 23.47 5.86 10.78
CA ILE A 171 22.16 5.50 10.26
C ILE A 171 22.25 5.08 8.79
N GLU A 172 23.09 5.75 7.98
CA GLU A 172 23.34 5.39 6.57
C GLU A 172 23.96 4.02 6.42
N ASN A 173 24.74 3.55 7.38
CA ASN A 173 25.30 2.19 7.38
C ASN A 173 24.26 1.10 7.74
N SER A 174 23.13 1.45 8.32
CA SER A 174 22.03 0.53 8.63
C SER A 174 20.90 0.55 7.60
N VAL A 175 20.76 1.64 6.88
CA VAL A 175 19.81 1.82 5.78
C VAL A 175 20.63 2.01 4.51
N GLY A 176 20.79 0.95 3.73
CA GLY A 176 21.68 0.95 2.54
C GLY A 176 21.47 2.18 1.65
N VAL A 177 22.58 2.67 1.09
CA VAL A 177 22.72 3.84 0.20
C VAL A 177 21.65 3.92 -0.92
N ASN A 178 21.00 2.81 -1.26
CA ASN A 178 19.97 2.69 -2.28
C ASN A 178 18.63 3.39 -1.97
N VAL A 179 18.33 3.77 -0.73
CA VAL A 179 17.01 4.31 -0.36
C VAL A 179 16.89 5.79 -0.70
N VAL A 180 17.95 6.57 -0.49
CA VAL A 180 17.97 8.00 -0.82
C VAL A 180 17.92 8.19 -2.34
N ASP A 181 18.69 7.40 -3.08
CA ASP A 181 18.69 7.42 -4.55
C ASP A 181 17.32 6.98 -5.11
N SER A 182 16.70 5.99 -4.52
CA SER A 182 15.35 5.55 -4.89
C SER A 182 14.29 6.62 -4.59
N MET A 183 14.40 7.34 -3.48
CA MET A 183 13.51 8.46 -3.15
C MET A 183 13.70 9.66 -4.08
N ILE A 184 14.95 9.99 -4.42
CA ILE A 184 15.26 11.05 -5.39
C ILE A 184 14.68 10.69 -6.77
N LEU A 185 14.77 9.42 -7.15
CA LEU A 185 14.20 8.93 -8.40
C LEU A 185 12.67 9.02 -8.41
N MET A 186 12.01 8.57 -7.34
CA MET A 186 10.55 8.69 -7.17
C MET A 186 10.07 10.15 -7.20
N LEU A 187 10.78 11.05 -6.51
CA LEU A 187 10.43 12.47 -6.49
C LEU A 187 10.62 13.11 -7.87
N LYS A 188 11.65 12.75 -8.61
CA LYS A 188 11.86 13.20 -9.98
C LYS A 188 10.73 12.72 -10.90
N GLU A 189 10.35 11.48 -10.80
CA GLU A 189 9.24 10.90 -11.56
C GLU A 189 7.89 11.57 -11.23
N GLN A 190 7.64 11.88 -9.96
CA GLN A 190 6.46 12.66 -9.56
C GLN A 190 6.47 14.09 -10.13
N ILE A 191 7.63 14.75 -10.14
CA ILE A 191 7.79 16.09 -10.72
C ILE A 191 7.53 16.05 -12.23
N GLU A 192 8.08 15.09 -12.96
CA GLU A 192 7.82 14.90 -14.40
C GLU A 192 6.33 14.66 -14.69
N ASN A 193 5.69 13.81 -13.90
CA ASN A 193 4.25 13.54 -14.05
C ASN A 193 3.39 14.78 -13.79
N LEU A 194 3.73 15.58 -12.78
CA LEU A 194 3.06 16.85 -12.49
C LEU A 194 3.30 17.87 -13.59
N GLN A 195 4.50 18.00 -14.12
CA GLN A 195 4.83 18.90 -15.23
C GLN A 195 4.05 18.52 -16.50
N LYS A 196 3.95 17.22 -16.78
CA LYS A 196 3.14 16.73 -17.91
C LYS A 196 1.66 17.05 -17.72
N SER A 197 1.13 16.86 -16.51
CA SER A 197 -0.27 17.19 -16.19
C SER A 197 -0.55 18.68 -16.31
N ILE A 198 0.38 19.55 -15.90
CA ILE A 198 0.28 21.01 -16.07
C ILE A 198 0.26 21.36 -17.56
N TYR A 199 1.18 20.79 -18.34
CA TYR A 199 1.23 21.01 -19.78
C TYR A 199 -0.08 20.61 -20.49
N ASP A 200 -0.65 19.46 -20.13
CA ASP A 200 -1.90 18.98 -20.70
C ASP A 200 -3.09 19.90 -20.33
N LEU A 201 -3.12 20.42 -19.11
CA LEU A 201 -4.13 21.38 -18.66
C LEU A 201 -3.99 22.74 -19.36
N GLU A 202 -2.77 23.23 -19.56
CA GLU A 202 -2.50 24.48 -20.30
C GLU A 202 -2.90 24.34 -21.77
N LYS A 203 -2.64 23.20 -22.39
CA LYS A 203 -3.08 22.89 -23.75
C LYS A 203 -4.60 22.88 -23.86
N MET A 204 -5.31 22.21 -22.93
CA MET A 204 -6.77 22.21 -22.88
C MET A 204 -7.37 23.61 -22.68
N LYS A 205 -6.68 24.50 -21.95
CA LYS A 205 -7.10 25.89 -21.74
C LYS A 205 -6.94 26.71 -23.00
N ASN A 206 -5.86 26.51 -23.78
CA ASN A 206 -5.60 27.19 -25.03
C ASN A 206 -6.56 26.73 -26.13
N ASP A 207 -6.88 25.44 -26.22
CA ASP A 207 -7.83 24.90 -27.20
C ASP A 207 -9.27 25.43 -26.97
N LYS A 208 -9.65 25.71 -25.72
CA LYS A 208 -10.95 26.35 -25.40
C LYS A 208 -11.01 27.83 -25.75
N ASN A 209 -9.88 28.51 -25.80
CA ASN A 209 -9.83 29.94 -26.18
C ASN A 209 -9.77 30.19 -27.72
N THR A 210 -9.63 29.12 -28.52
CA THR A 210 -9.54 29.19 -29.98
C THR A 210 -10.87 28.86 -30.65
N THR A 211 -11.93 28.59 -29.87
CA THR A 211 -13.28 28.23 -30.39
C THR A 211 -14.33 29.30 -30.04
N ILE A 212 -13.96 30.59 -30.13
CA ILE A 212 -14.90 31.72 -30.08
C ILE A 212 -14.73 32.54 -31.38
#